data_a8123218865b21ec7ba0d0d523ef9662
#
_entry.id   a8123218865b21ec7ba0d0d523ef9662
#
_cell.length_a   1.000
_cell.length_b   1.000
_cell.length_c   1.000
_cell.angle_alpha   90.00
_cell.angle_beta   90.00
_cell.angle_gamma   90.00
#
_symmetry.space_group_name_H-M   'P 1'
#
loop_
_entity.id
_entity.type
_entity.pdbx_description
1 polymer ?
#
loop_
_entity_poly.entity_id
_entity_poly.type
_entity_poly.pdbx_seq_one_letter_code
_entity_poly.pdbx_strand_id
1 'polypeptide(L)'
;QMPKDELILLIQSSFRNYRPKPARREYIEKSNGKKRPLGIPTVLDRIIQECVRIIIEPICEARFYPQSYGFRPYRAQKHAIRGIINVINAGCKSPDQPVWAVEGDIKGCFDNINHRLLLQKLWRIGIHDKRVLKIISQMLKAGYMENDLFHVTELGTPQGGILSPLLSNVYLNDFDWYVGRMYMEPHRQCKHKGNDTRRLKWAGVTPKYNYRYADDWVILTSTEKEALRLKRVLTKYFRNRMKLELSQEKTYVTNLRTNGIHFLGFVVKAERKRKTPDPATWTNHLVGKPLPDMERLGKKIKKLLEEVHRIELCQKVNVQAAQIQYVNSVIMG
;
A
#
# COMPACT_ATOMS: atom_id res chain seq x y z
N GLN A 1 31.47 -18.17 -11.87
CA GLN A 1 30.45 -17.21 -12.30
C GLN A 1 30.01 -17.61 -13.71
N MET A 2 28.69 -17.66 -13.96
CA MET A 2 28.13 -17.97 -15.28
C MET A 2 28.41 -16.81 -16.25
N PRO A 3 28.90 -17.05 -17.46
CA PRO A 3 29.10 -16.02 -18.48
C PRO A 3 27.78 -15.32 -18.84
N LYS A 4 27.86 -14.05 -19.25
CA LYS A 4 26.68 -13.22 -19.54
C LYS A 4 25.81 -13.83 -20.66
N ASP A 5 26.44 -14.34 -21.71
CA ASP A 5 25.73 -14.87 -22.88
C ASP A 5 25.00 -16.18 -22.53
N GLU A 6 25.62 -17.02 -21.71
CA GLU A 6 25.01 -18.24 -21.18
C GLU A 6 23.79 -17.92 -20.30
N LEU A 7 23.89 -16.90 -19.45
CA LEU A 7 22.75 -16.43 -18.64
C LEU A 7 21.60 -15.91 -19.50
N ILE A 8 21.89 -15.18 -20.57
CA ILE A 8 20.87 -14.67 -21.50
C ILE A 8 20.16 -15.84 -22.19
N LEU A 9 20.91 -16.82 -22.68
CA LEU A 9 20.35 -18.04 -23.30
C LEU A 9 19.47 -18.82 -22.32
N LEU A 10 19.92 -18.96 -21.07
CA LEU A 10 19.14 -19.63 -20.02
C LEU A 10 17.82 -18.89 -19.75
N ILE A 11 17.84 -17.57 -19.66
CA ILE A 11 16.62 -16.76 -19.47
C ILE A 11 15.68 -16.94 -20.68
N GLN A 12 16.18 -16.81 -21.90
CA GLN A 12 15.39 -16.97 -23.12
C GLN A 12 14.73 -18.34 -23.23
N SER A 13 15.49 -19.42 -22.95
CA SER A 13 14.99 -20.79 -22.95
C SER A 13 13.93 -21.00 -21.87
N SER A 14 14.14 -20.40 -20.68
CA SER A 14 13.17 -20.45 -19.58
C SER A 14 11.83 -19.82 -19.95
N PHE A 15 11.80 -18.71 -20.70
CA PHE A 15 10.55 -18.10 -21.16
C PHE A 15 9.73 -18.97 -22.12
N ARG A 16 10.37 -19.87 -22.87
CA ARG A 16 9.68 -20.80 -23.79
C ARG A 16 8.87 -21.87 -23.04
N ASN A 17 9.41 -22.36 -21.94
CA ASN A 17 8.77 -23.43 -21.13
C ASN A 17 8.97 -23.14 -19.64
N TYR A 18 8.42 -22.02 -19.17
CA TYR A 18 8.60 -21.59 -17.80
C TYR A 18 7.94 -22.54 -16.80
N ARG A 19 8.73 -23.03 -15.87
CA ARG A 19 8.30 -23.86 -14.74
C ARG A 19 8.95 -23.32 -13.47
N PRO A 20 8.27 -22.44 -12.73
CA PRO A 20 8.81 -21.87 -11.50
C PRO A 20 9.04 -22.95 -10.45
N LYS A 21 10.10 -22.80 -9.69
CA LYS A 21 10.35 -23.63 -8.51
C LYS A 21 9.55 -23.08 -7.32
N PRO A 22 9.16 -23.95 -6.37
CA PRO A 22 8.53 -23.51 -5.13
C PRO A 22 9.42 -22.50 -4.39
N ALA A 23 8.81 -21.46 -3.82
CA ALA A 23 9.53 -20.49 -3.02
C ALA A 23 9.95 -21.08 -1.67
N ARG A 24 11.13 -20.76 -1.15
CA ARG A 24 11.54 -21.14 0.20
C ARG A 24 10.81 -20.29 1.21
N ARG A 25 10.13 -20.92 2.18
CA ARG A 25 9.42 -20.23 3.27
C ARG A 25 10.40 -19.83 4.36
N GLU A 26 10.37 -18.56 4.74
CA GLU A 26 11.11 -17.99 5.87
C GLU A 26 10.17 -17.13 6.72
N TYR A 27 10.49 -16.94 7.99
CA TYR A 27 9.67 -16.15 8.89
C TYR A 27 10.43 -14.95 9.44
N ILE A 28 9.84 -13.76 9.29
CA ILE A 28 10.37 -12.53 9.87
C ILE A 28 9.47 -12.09 11.02
N GLU A 29 10.04 -11.79 12.17
CA GLU A 29 9.30 -11.27 13.31
C GLU A 29 8.79 -9.86 13.08
N LYS A 30 7.52 -9.64 13.38
CA LYS A 30 6.91 -8.31 13.41
C LYS A 30 7.15 -7.66 14.78
N SER A 31 7.04 -6.31 14.83
CA SER A 31 7.15 -5.54 16.07
C SER A 31 6.15 -5.93 17.17
N ASN A 32 5.12 -6.68 16.84
CA ASN A 32 4.10 -7.19 17.76
C ASN A 32 4.30 -8.67 18.13
N GLY A 33 5.47 -9.25 17.90
CA GLY A 33 5.80 -10.65 18.19
C GLY A 33 5.18 -11.69 17.23
N LYS A 34 4.30 -11.27 16.30
CA LYS A 34 3.77 -12.18 15.27
C LYS A 34 4.78 -12.40 14.17
N LYS A 35 4.85 -13.60 13.61
CA LYS A 35 5.70 -13.93 12.48
C LYS A 35 5.02 -13.55 11.16
N ARG A 36 5.80 -12.99 10.21
CA ARG A 36 5.38 -12.75 8.83
C ARG A 36 6.01 -13.82 7.95
N PRO A 37 5.23 -14.65 7.26
CA PRO A 37 5.77 -15.61 6.31
C PRO A 37 6.32 -14.87 5.08
N LEU A 38 7.54 -15.20 4.66
CA LEU A 38 8.19 -14.68 3.46
C LEU A 38 8.48 -15.85 2.54
N GLY A 39 8.08 -15.74 1.28
CA GLY A 39 8.42 -16.73 0.25
C GLY A 39 9.57 -16.22 -0.61
N ILE A 40 10.72 -16.85 -0.56
CA ILE A 40 11.92 -16.46 -1.29
C ILE A 40 12.01 -17.31 -2.57
N PRO A 41 11.73 -16.74 -3.78
CA PRO A 41 11.91 -17.46 -5.04
C PRO A 41 13.38 -17.70 -5.35
N THR A 42 13.67 -18.64 -6.24
CA THR A 42 15.05 -18.86 -6.72
C THR A 42 15.58 -17.62 -7.46
N VAL A 43 16.90 -17.54 -7.61
CA VAL A 43 17.53 -16.43 -8.34
C VAL A 43 16.99 -16.34 -9.76
N LEU A 44 16.88 -17.44 -10.48
CA LEU A 44 16.34 -17.49 -11.85
C LEU A 44 14.89 -17.00 -11.88
N ASP A 45 14.04 -17.49 -10.98
CA ASP A 45 12.64 -17.04 -10.89
C ASP A 45 12.54 -15.54 -10.60
N ARG A 46 13.42 -15.00 -9.75
CA ARG A 46 13.48 -13.56 -9.48
C ARG A 46 13.85 -12.76 -10.73
N ILE A 47 14.81 -13.23 -11.54
CA ILE A 47 15.20 -12.60 -12.80
C ILE A 47 13.99 -12.61 -13.77
N ILE A 48 13.31 -13.73 -13.92
CA ILE A 48 12.13 -13.85 -14.80
C ILE A 48 11.00 -12.96 -14.31
N GLN A 49 10.76 -12.89 -12.99
CA GLN A 49 9.79 -11.96 -12.40
C GLN A 49 10.13 -10.51 -12.72
N GLU A 50 11.41 -10.13 -12.64
CA GLU A 50 11.86 -8.78 -12.95
C GLU A 50 11.69 -8.45 -14.43
N CYS A 51 12.03 -9.36 -15.33
CA CYS A 51 11.79 -9.17 -16.78
C CYS A 51 10.30 -8.93 -17.06
N VAL A 52 9.41 -9.72 -16.45
CA VAL A 52 7.95 -9.51 -16.59
C VAL A 52 7.54 -8.18 -15.99
N ARG A 53 8.06 -7.80 -14.81
CA ARG A 53 7.75 -6.53 -14.15
C ARG A 53 8.09 -5.33 -15.03
N ILE A 54 9.30 -5.29 -15.57
CA ILE A 54 9.79 -4.20 -16.44
C ILE A 54 8.83 -3.96 -17.62
N ILE A 55 8.29 -5.03 -18.20
CA ILE A 55 7.41 -4.93 -19.38
C ILE A 55 6.01 -4.48 -19.00
N ILE A 56 5.43 -5.02 -17.91
CA ILE A 56 4.02 -4.76 -17.59
C ILE A 56 3.82 -3.53 -16.70
N GLU A 57 4.83 -3.10 -15.93
CA GLU A 57 4.73 -1.97 -15.00
C GLU A 57 4.31 -0.66 -15.71
N PRO A 58 4.88 -0.24 -16.85
CA PRO A 58 4.45 0.99 -17.53
C PRO A 58 2.97 0.94 -17.96
N ILE A 59 2.48 -0.23 -18.37
CA ILE A 59 1.08 -0.43 -18.76
C ILE A 59 0.18 -0.26 -17.54
N CYS A 60 0.57 -0.85 -16.42
CA CYS A 60 -0.15 -0.75 -15.16
C CYS A 60 -0.14 0.68 -14.60
N GLU A 61 1.03 1.35 -14.60
CA GLU A 61 1.21 2.73 -14.11
C GLU A 61 0.31 3.72 -14.84
N ALA A 62 0.13 3.58 -16.16
CA ALA A 62 -0.76 4.41 -16.95
C ALA A 62 -2.25 4.29 -16.57
N ARG A 63 -2.62 3.24 -15.83
CA ARG A 63 -4.02 2.92 -15.46
C ARG A 63 -4.28 2.98 -13.96
N PHE A 64 -3.24 3.10 -13.14
CA PHE A 64 -3.41 3.20 -11.70
C PHE A 64 -4.07 4.51 -11.28
N TYR A 65 -4.89 4.41 -10.25
CA TYR A 65 -5.53 5.58 -9.66
C TYR A 65 -4.48 6.59 -9.14
N PRO A 66 -4.68 7.90 -9.37
CA PRO A 66 -3.66 8.91 -9.02
C PRO A 66 -3.28 8.96 -7.55
N GLN A 67 -4.19 8.68 -6.62
CA GLN A 67 -3.95 8.70 -5.17
C GLN A 67 -3.57 7.34 -4.59
N SER A 68 -3.11 6.39 -5.40
CA SER A 68 -2.40 5.19 -4.98
C SER A 68 -0.90 5.44 -5.00
N TYR A 69 -0.17 5.14 -3.92
CA TYR A 69 1.23 5.55 -3.75
C TYR A 69 2.21 4.41 -3.49
N GLY A 70 1.83 3.38 -2.73
CA GLY A 70 2.74 2.31 -2.34
C GLY A 70 3.26 1.48 -3.51
N PHE A 71 4.53 1.12 -3.48
CA PHE A 71 5.20 0.29 -4.49
C PHE A 71 5.15 0.85 -5.92
N ARG A 72 5.07 2.15 -6.07
CA ARG A 72 5.02 2.81 -7.37
C ARG A 72 6.24 3.71 -7.57
N PRO A 73 6.81 3.78 -8.79
CA PRO A 73 7.95 4.62 -9.07
C PRO A 73 7.62 6.10 -8.79
N TYR A 74 8.59 6.84 -8.28
CA TYR A 74 8.50 8.28 -7.95
C TYR A 74 7.42 8.66 -6.93
N ARG A 75 6.82 7.70 -6.21
CA ARG A 75 5.81 7.93 -5.19
C ARG A 75 6.29 7.50 -3.82
N ALA A 76 6.20 8.41 -2.86
CA ALA A 76 6.66 8.19 -1.50
C ALA A 76 5.54 8.46 -0.48
N GLN A 77 5.72 8.00 0.75
CA GLN A 77 4.80 8.24 1.87
C GLN A 77 4.46 9.72 2.05
N LYS A 78 5.47 10.61 1.94
CA LYS A 78 5.29 12.07 2.02
C LYS A 78 4.27 12.63 1.01
N HIS A 79 4.16 12.02 -0.17
CA HIS A 79 3.20 12.45 -1.18
C HIS A 79 1.76 12.12 -0.79
N ALA A 80 1.53 10.94 -0.19
CA ALA A 80 0.22 10.55 0.32
C ALA A 80 -0.21 11.48 1.48
N ILE A 81 0.67 11.70 2.45
CA ILE A 81 0.42 12.61 3.59
C ILE A 81 0.14 14.04 3.10
N ARG A 82 0.95 14.57 2.17
CA ARG A 82 0.71 15.90 1.57
C ARG A 82 -0.66 15.97 0.87
N GLY A 83 -1.06 14.91 0.17
CA GLY A 83 -2.37 14.82 -0.48
C GLY A 83 -3.52 14.94 0.52
N ILE A 84 -3.46 14.22 1.64
CA ILE A 84 -4.42 14.30 2.74
C ILE A 84 -4.51 15.72 3.30
N ILE A 85 -3.35 16.32 3.63
CA ILE A 85 -3.27 17.68 4.16
C ILE A 85 -3.87 18.70 3.18
N ASN A 86 -3.56 18.59 1.89
CA ASN A 86 -4.07 19.49 0.86
C ASN A 86 -5.60 19.44 0.78
N VAL A 87 -6.21 18.27 0.91
CA VAL A 87 -7.67 18.12 0.90
C VAL A 87 -8.31 18.75 2.15
N ILE A 88 -7.72 18.56 3.32
CA ILE A 88 -8.20 19.19 4.56
C ILE A 88 -8.09 20.72 4.43
N ASN A 89 -6.97 21.22 3.93
CA ASN A 89 -6.70 22.66 3.78
C ASN A 89 -7.59 23.32 2.72
N ALA A 90 -7.84 22.64 1.60
CA ALA A 90 -8.73 23.15 0.55
C ALA A 90 -10.17 23.30 1.04
N GLY A 91 -10.60 22.44 1.99
CA GLY A 91 -11.92 22.51 2.61
C GLY A 91 -12.03 23.46 3.80
N CYS A 92 -10.96 24.13 4.23
CA CYS A 92 -10.91 24.84 5.52
C CYS A 92 -11.93 25.97 5.70
N LYS A 93 -12.48 26.51 4.59
CA LYS A 93 -13.55 27.54 4.59
C LYS A 93 -14.92 26.98 4.28
N SER A 94 -15.06 25.67 4.10
CA SER A 94 -16.32 25.03 3.74
C SER A 94 -16.94 24.36 4.95
N PRO A 95 -18.27 24.42 5.12
CA PRO A 95 -18.97 23.64 6.14
C PRO A 95 -18.80 22.14 5.92
N ASP A 96 -18.54 21.71 4.67
CA ASP A 96 -18.28 20.32 4.28
C ASP A 96 -16.80 19.95 4.33
N GLN A 97 -16.02 20.60 5.21
CA GLN A 97 -14.60 20.24 5.35
C GLN A 97 -14.43 18.76 5.70
N PRO A 98 -13.57 18.02 4.99
CA PRO A 98 -13.37 16.58 5.22
C PRO A 98 -12.51 16.36 6.48
N VAL A 99 -13.17 16.28 7.63
CA VAL A 99 -12.57 16.10 8.96
C VAL A 99 -12.93 14.76 9.60
N TRP A 100 -13.58 13.90 8.88
CA TRP A 100 -13.83 12.51 9.25
C TRP A 100 -13.09 11.58 8.29
N ALA A 101 -12.58 10.49 8.80
CA ALA A 101 -11.87 9.50 8.01
C ALA A 101 -12.38 8.09 8.27
N VAL A 102 -12.30 7.25 7.25
CA VAL A 102 -12.31 5.80 7.40
C VAL A 102 -10.90 5.32 7.14
N GLU A 103 -10.25 4.79 8.18
CA GLU A 103 -8.97 4.11 8.10
C GLU A 103 -9.20 2.62 7.94
N GLY A 104 -8.46 1.93 7.09
CA GLY A 104 -8.66 0.51 6.90
C GLY A 104 -7.38 -0.25 6.55
N ASP A 105 -7.36 -1.48 7.02
CA ASP A 105 -6.33 -2.48 6.75
C ASP A 105 -7.00 -3.74 6.18
N ILE A 106 -6.38 -4.35 5.19
CA ILE A 106 -6.89 -5.55 4.52
C ILE A 106 -6.25 -6.78 5.18
N LYS A 107 -7.08 -7.66 5.73
CA LYS A 107 -6.62 -8.87 6.43
C LYS A 107 -5.84 -9.78 5.48
N GLY A 108 -4.52 -9.91 5.72
CA GLY A 108 -3.66 -10.79 4.92
C GLY A 108 -3.75 -10.50 3.42
N CYS A 109 -3.65 -9.23 3.01
CA CYS A 109 -3.89 -8.80 1.64
C CYS A 109 -3.15 -9.65 0.61
N PHE A 110 -1.83 -9.82 0.78
CA PHE A 110 -1.00 -10.60 -0.14
C PHE A 110 -1.35 -12.08 -0.16
N ASP A 111 -1.76 -12.65 0.98
CA ASP A 111 -2.03 -14.07 1.15
C ASP A 111 -3.44 -14.47 0.63
N ASN A 112 -4.33 -13.49 0.43
CA ASN A 112 -5.71 -13.72 0.04
C ASN A 112 -6.08 -13.23 -1.38
N ILE A 113 -5.10 -12.80 -2.17
CA ILE A 113 -5.34 -12.40 -3.57
C ILE A 113 -5.86 -13.59 -4.37
N ASN A 114 -7.06 -13.47 -4.93
CA ASN A 114 -7.63 -14.51 -5.79
C ASN A 114 -6.96 -14.49 -7.16
N HIS A 115 -6.30 -15.60 -7.56
CA HIS A 115 -5.52 -15.71 -8.78
C HIS A 115 -6.38 -15.46 -10.04
N ARG A 116 -7.59 -16.04 -10.10
CA ARG A 116 -8.49 -15.86 -11.24
C ARG A 116 -8.90 -14.40 -11.42
N LEU A 117 -9.29 -13.74 -10.34
CA LEU A 117 -9.65 -12.32 -10.38
C LEU A 117 -8.44 -11.45 -10.75
N LEU A 118 -7.26 -11.76 -10.23
CA LEU A 118 -6.03 -11.04 -10.58
C LEU A 118 -5.73 -11.11 -12.08
N LEU A 119 -5.80 -12.30 -12.68
CA LEU A 119 -5.58 -12.48 -14.12
C LEU A 119 -6.63 -11.74 -14.96
N GLN A 120 -7.91 -11.73 -14.54
CA GLN A 120 -8.95 -10.93 -15.18
C GLN A 120 -8.67 -9.42 -15.08
N LYS A 121 -8.14 -8.94 -13.95
CA LYS A 121 -7.78 -7.53 -13.75
C LYS A 121 -6.56 -7.15 -14.60
N LEU A 122 -5.56 -8.01 -14.72
CA LEU A 122 -4.43 -7.84 -15.63
C LEU A 122 -4.90 -7.71 -17.08
N TRP A 123 -5.83 -8.55 -17.50
CA TRP A 123 -6.45 -8.42 -18.82
C TRP A 123 -7.14 -7.07 -19.02
N ARG A 124 -7.98 -6.67 -18.06
CA ARG A 124 -8.73 -5.39 -18.12
C ARG A 124 -7.83 -4.15 -18.10
N ILE A 125 -6.67 -4.22 -17.48
CA ILE A 125 -5.73 -3.11 -17.41
C ILE A 125 -4.95 -2.93 -18.73
N GLY A 126 -4.97 -3.95 -19.62
CA GLY A 126 -4.40 -3.90 -20.97
C GLY A 126 -3.32 -4.96 -21.27
N ILE A 127 -3.12 -5.92 -20.37
CA ILE A 127 -2.14 -6.99 -20.58
C ILE A 127 -2.87 -8.17 -21.27
N HIS A 128 -2.82 -8.17 -22.62
CA HIS A 128 -3.57 -9.13 -23.43
C HIS A 128 -2.70 -10.28 -23.96
N ASP A 129 -1.38 -10.28 -23.77
CA ASP A 129 -0.52 -11.40 -24.15
C ASP A 129 -0.78 -12.62 -23.26
N LYS A 130 -1.36 -13.67 -23.84
CA LYS A 130 -1.70 -14.92 -23.14
C LYS A 130 -0.48 -15.64 -22.60
N ARG A 131 0.71 -15.47 -23.22
CA ARG A 131 1.96 -16.07 -22.74
C ARG A 131 2.41 -15.41 -21.45
N VAL A 132 2.37 -14.07 -21.38
CA VAL A 132 2.68 -13.31 -20.16
C VAL A 132 1.72 -13.70 -19.04
N LEU A 133 0.41 -13.76 -19.31
CA LEU A 133 -0.59 -14.17 -18.32
C LEU A 133 -0.38 -15.62 -17.85
N LYS A 134 0.03 -16.54 -18.74
CA LYS A 134 0.37 -17.91 -18.40
C LYS A 134 1.57 -17.95 -17.45
N ILE A 135 2.63 -17.20 -17.74
CA ILE A 135 3.83 -17.09 -16.89
C ILE A 135 3.44 -16.58 -15.50
N ILE A 136 2.67 -15.49 -15.41
CA ILE A 136 2.18 -14.96 -14.13
C ILE A 136 1.34 -16.00 -13.40
N SER A 137 0.45 -16.71 -14.09
CA SER A 137 -0.36 -17.77 -13.49
C SER A 137 0.50 -18.91 -12.92
N GLN A 138 1.57 -19.29 -13.62
CA GLN A 138 2.51 -20.31 -13.14
C GLN A 138 3.28 -19.83 -11.90
N MET A 139 3.74 -18.56 -11.89
CA MET A 139 4.38 -17.95 -10.71
C MET A 139 3.47 -17.96 -9.47
N LEU A 140 2.19 -17.64 -9.65
CA LEU A 140 1.21 -17.63 -8.56
C LEU A 140 0.96 -19.03 -7.99
N LYS A 141 1.02 -20.06 -8.85
CA LYS A 141 0.78 -21.47 -8.50
C LYS A 141 2.04 -22.25 -8.10
N ALA A 142 3.20 -21.60 -8.09
CA ALA A 142 4.47 -22.28 -7.82
C ALA A 142 4.55 -22.98 -6.46
N GLY A 143 3.73 -22.54 -5.50
CA GLY A 143 3.76 -23.07 -4.14
C GLY A 143 4.98 -22.62 -3.34
N TYR A 144 5.15 -23.22 -2.17
CA TYR A 144 6.32 -22.96 -1.32
C TYR A 144 6.77 -24.25 -0.60
N MET A 145 8.05 -24.26 -0.22
CA MET A 145 8.66 -25.30 0.61
C MET A 145 8.78 -24.78 2.04
N GLU A 146 8.31 -25.57 3.00
CA GLU A 146 8.42 -25.31 4.43
C GLU A 146 8.79 -26.60 5.15
N ASN A 147 9.88 -26.65 5.87
CA ASN A 147 10.41 -27.85 6.55
C ASN A 147 10.47 -29.06 5.59
N ASP A 148 10.99 -28.83 4.39
CA ASP A 148 11.11 -29.81 3.29
C ASP A 148 9.78 -30.39 2.76
N LEU A 149 8.65 -29.82 3.17
CA LEU A 149 7.33 -30.18 2.67
C LEU A 149 6.85 -29.16 1.62
N PHE A 150 6.30 -29.66 0.53
CA PHE A 150 5.71 -28.83 -0.52
C PHE A 150 4.26 -28.46 -0.19
N HIS A 151 3.97 -27.17 -0.30
CA HIS A 151 2.62 -26.62 -0.11
C HIS A 151 2.12 -25.95 -1.39
N VAL A 152 0.93 -26.33 -1.80
CA VAL A 152 0.26 -25.71 -2.95
C VAL A 152 -0.27 -24.33 -2.57
N THR A 153 -0.19 -23.37 -3.50
CA THR A 153 -0.75 -22.03 -3.34
C THR A 153 -1.96 -21.85 -4.25
N GLU A 154 -3.16 -21.82 -3.69
CA GLU A 154 -4.41 -21.55 -4.43
C GLU A 154 -4.78 -20.07 -4.44
N LEU A 155 -4.37 -19.35 -3.41
CA LEU A 155 -4.61 -17.91 -3.21
C LEU A 155 -3.28 -17.22 -2.87
N GLY A 156 -3.28 -15.90 -3.06
CA GLY A 156 -2.17 -15.06 -2.64
C GLY A 156 -1.06 -14.91 -3.66
N THR A 157 -0.17 -14.00 -3.33
CA THR A 157 1.09 -13.78 -4.04
C THR A 157 2.24 -13.98 -3.06
N PRO A 158 3.35 -14.64 -3.45
CA PRO A 158 4.47 -14.87 -2.54
C PRO A 158 4.95 -13.56 -1.91
N GLN A 159 4.87 -13.43 -0.59
CA GLN A 159 5.47 -12.29 0.11
C GLN A 159 6.98 -12.39 -0.02
N GLY A 160 7.61 -11.53 -0.83
CA GLY A 160 9.04 -11.56 -1.18
C GLY A 160 9.31 -11.81 -2.67
N GLY A 161 8.28 -12.12 -3.45
CA GLY A 161 8.38 -12.09 -4.91
C GLY A 161 8.51 -10.67 -5.44
N ILE A 162 9.36 -10.46 -6.44
CA ILE A 162 9.62 -9.15 -7.04
C ILE A 162 8.37 -8.57 -7.71
N LEU A 163 7.56 -9.43 -8.31
CA LEU A 163 6.34 -9.03 -9.02
C LEU A 163 5.14 -8.79 -8.07
N SER A 164 5.17 -9.35 -6.87
CA SER A 164 4.02 -9.36 -5.94
C SER A 164 3.52 -7.95 -5.57
N PRO A 165 4.35 -6.92 -5.33
CA PRO A 165 3.88 -5.56 -5.05
C PRO A 165 3.09 -4.95 -6.21
N LEU A 166 3.55 -5.14 -7.45
CA LEU A 166 2.85 -4.65 -8.64
C LEU A 166 1.51 -5.37 -8.82
N LEU A 167 1.47 -6.69 -8.66
CA LEU A 167 0.25 -7.50 -8.75
C LEU A 167 -0.78 -7.11 -7.68
N SER A 168 -0.34 -6.83 -6.46
CA SER A 168 -1.20 -6.31 -5.40
C SER A 168 -1.81 -4.96 -5.77
N ASN A 169 -1.01 -4.04 -6.35
CA ASN A 169 -1.53 -2.76 -6.83
C ASN A 169 -2.55 -2.94 -7.97
N VAL A 170 -2.31 -3.84 -8.92
CA VAL A 170 -3.29 -4.19 -9.97
C VAL A 170 -4.58 -4.70 -9.36
N TYR A 171 -4.48 -5.58 -8.36
CA TYR A 171 -5.65 -6.14 -7.69
C TYR A 171 -6.48 -5.09 -6.97
N LEU A 172 -5.84 -4.18 -6.24
CA LEU A 172 -6.50 -3.13 -5.44
C LEU A 172 -6.93 -1.90 -6.26
N ASN A 173 -6.46 -1.75 -7.49
CA ASN A 173 -6.80 -0.63 -8.36
C ASN A 173 -8.30 -0.49 -8.63
N ASP A 174 -9.05 -1.60 -8.67
CA ASP A 174 -10.50 -1.57 -8.81
C ASP A 174 -11.19 -0.90 -7.62
N PHE A 175 -10.67 -1.11 -6.40
CA PHE A 175 -11.15 -0.43 -5.20
C PHE A 175 -10.89 1.08 -5.28
N ASP A 176 -9.68 1.47 -5.68
CA ASP A 176 -9.33 2.88 -5.81
C ASP A 176 -10.24 3.59 -6.83
N TRP A 177 -10.43 2.99 -8.00
CA TRP A 177 -11.34 3.53 -9.02
C TRP A 177 -12.81 3.44 -8.63
N TYR A 178 -13.22 2.45 -7.83
CA TYR A 178 -14.58 2.39 -7.31
C TYR A 178 -14.88 3.64 -6.47
N VAL A 179 -14.01 3.97 -5.52
CA VAL A 179 -14.18 5.17 -4.69
C VAL A 179 -14.04 6.44 -5.55
N GLY A 180 -13.03 6.49 -6.42
CA GLY A 180 -12.78 7.64 -7.30
C GLY A 180 -13.99 7.98 -8.19
N ARG A 181 -14.55 7.00 -8.87
CA ARG A 181 -15.71 7.21 -9.78
C ARG A 181 -17.00 7.53 -9.04
N MET A 182 -17.23 6.91 -7.90
CA MET A 182 -18.46 7.12 -7.14
C MET A 182 -18.49 8.47 -6.41
N TYR A 183 -17.33 8.98 -5.98
CA TYR A 183 -17.28 10.06 -5.01
C TYR A 183 -16.30 11.21 -5.33
N MET A 184 -15.52 11.10 -6.39
CA MET A 184 -14.50 12.11 -6.75
C MET A 184 -14.56 12.56 -8.19
N GLU A 185 -14.54 11.63 -9.12
CA GLU A 185 -14.40 11.88 -10.56
C GLU A 185 -15.44 11.04 -11.33
N PRO A 186 -16.74 11.35 -11.23
CA PRO A 186 -17.79 10.59 -11.92
C PRO A 186 -17.65 10.68 -13.45
N HIS A 187 -17.07 11.78 -13.96
CA HIS A 187 -16.86 12.00 -15.40
C HIS A 187 -15.35 12.02 -15.73
N ARG A 188 -14.88 10.95 -16.39
CA ARG A 188 -13.48 10.81 -16.84
C ARG A 188 -12.94 11.95 -17.72
N GLN A 189 -13.81 12.73 -18.36
CA GLN A 189 -13.48 13.75 -19.36
C GLN A 189 -13.54 15.19 -18.82
N CYS A 190 -13.80 15.39 -17.54
CA CYS A 190 -13.86 16.74 -17.01
C CYS A 190 -12.46 17.34 -16.90
N LYS A 191 -12.19 18.40 -17.68
CA LYS A 191 -10.90 19.12 -17.65
C LYS A 191 -10.59 19.76 -16.30
N HIS A 192 -11.62 20.07 -15.50
CA HIS A 192 -11.49 20.75 -14.23
C HIS A 192 -12.08 19.90 -13.08
N LYS A 193 -11.21 19.27 -12.28
CA LYS A 193 -11.60 18.44 -11.13
C LYS A 193 -12.51 19.14 -10.10
N GLY A 194 -12.37 20.46 -9.94
CA GLY A 194 -13.26 21.27 -9.10
C GLY A 194 -14.73 21.25 -9.56
N ASN A 195 -14.98 21.10 -10.85
CA ASN A 195 -16.34 21.00 -11.38
C ASN A 195 -17.00 19.67 -11.05
N ASP A 196 -16.22 18.56 -10.99
CA ASP A 196 -16.76 17.26 -10.59
C ASP A 196 -17.20 17.25 -9.13
N THR A 197 -16.40 17.82 -8.24
CA THR A 197 -16.76 17.95 -6.82
C THR A 197 -18.02 18.80 -6.65
N ARG A 198 -18.19 19.89 -7.43
CA ARG A 198 -19.39 20.73 -7.40
C ARG A 198 -20.62 19.97 -7.90
N ARG A 199 -20.50 19.25 -9.00
CA ARG A 199 -21.59 18.42 -9.57
C ARG A 199 -22.02 17.31 -8.61
N LEU A 200 -21.08 16.64 -7.94
CA LEU A 200 -21.40 15.65 -6.90
C LEU A 200 -22.22 16.27 -5.78
N LYS A 201 -21.82 17.45 -5.28
CA LYS A 201 -22.56 18.18 -4.24
C LYS A 201 -23.96 18.58 -4.70
N TRP A 202 -24.13 19.05 -5.92
CA TRP A 202 -25.45 19.35 -6.48
C TRP A 202 -26.31 18.10 -6.62
N ALA A 203 -25.74 16.94 -6.89
CA ALA A 203 -26.43 15.65 -6.89
C ALA A 203 -26.65 15.08 -5.48
N GLY A 204 -26.38 15.83 -4.41
CA GLY A 204 -26.52 15.37 -3.01
C GLY A 204 -25.49 14.34 -2.58
N VAL A 205 -24.38 14.19 -3.34
CA VAL A 205 -23.32 13.23 -3.02
C VAL A 205 -22.17 13.95 -2.31
N THR A 206 -21.87 13.53 -1.09
CA THR A 206 -20.72 14.03 -0.34
C THR A 206 -19.42 13.48 -0.94
N PRO A 207 -18.46 14.33 -1.36
CA PRO A 207 -17.16 13.89 -1.86
C PRO A 207 -16.40 13.07 -0.83
N LYS A 208 -15.67 12.04 -1.31
CA LYS A 208 -14.83 11.17 -0.49
C LYS A 208 -13.47 11.01 -1.14
N TYR A 209 -12.43 11.29 -0.39
CA TYR A 209 -11.05 11.41 -0.91
C TYR A 209 -10.24 10.20 -0.48
N ASN A 210 -9.95 9.31 -1.43
CA ASN A 210 -9.22 8.06 -1.19
C ASN A 210 -7.71 8.26 -1.34
N TYR A 211 -6.95 7.80 -0.34
CA TYR A 211 -5.49 7.72 -0.34
C TYR A 211 -5.06 6.33 0.06
N ARG A 212 -4.30 5.65 -0.78
CA ARG A 212 -3.82 4.29 -0.50
C ARG A 212 -2.31 4.20 -0.62
N TYR A 213 -1.71 3.48 0.31
CA TYR A 213 -0.30 3.08 0.27
C TYR A 213 -0.19 1.58 0.52
N ALA A 214 0.03 0.79 -0.53
CA ALA A 214 -0.04 -0.68 -0.51
C ALA A 214 -1.43 -1.17 -0.03
N ASP A 215 -1.49 -1.87 1.09
CA ASP A 215 -2.70 -2.37 1.76
C ASP A 215 -3.32 -1.38 2.77
N ASP A 216 -2.55 -0.40 3.23
CA ASP A 216 -3.06 0.69 4.08
C ASP A 216 -3.81 1.74 3.24
N TRP A 217 -5.01 2.13 3.66
CA TRP A 217 -5.79 3.15 2.98
C TRP A 217 -6.58 4.03 3.95
N VAL A 218 -6.80 5.26 3.52
CA VAL A 218 -7.56 6.27 4.24
C VAL A 218 -8.51 6.96 3.27
N ILE A 219 -9.78 7.10 3.66
CA ILE A 219 -10.76 7.86 2.89
C ILE A 219 -11.34 8.97 3.77
N LEU A 220 -11.15 10.21 3.34
CA LEU A 220 -11.66 11.38 4.03
C LEU A 220 -13.09 11.70 3.57
N THR A 221 -13.93 12.17 4.51
CA THR A 221 -15.30 12.65 4.26
C THR A 221 -15.67 13.74 5.27
N SER A 222 -16.81 14.41 5.05
CA SER A 222 -17.18 15.58 5.85
C SER A 222 -17.92 15.24 7.15
N THR A 223 -18.66 14.13 7.21
CA THR A 223 -19.50 13.79 8.36
C THR A 223 -19.29 12.37 8.85
N GLU A 224 -19.57 12.15 10.14
CA GLU A 224 -19.52 10.82 10.77
C GLU A 224 -20.50 9.84 10.10
N LYS A 225 -21.73 10.31 9.84
CA LYS A 225 -22.78 9.51 9.19
C LYS A 225 -22.30 8.94 7.86
N GLU A 226 -21.63 9.77 7.03
CA GLU A 226 -21.07 9.34 5.75
C GLU A 226 -19.87 8.39 5.93
N ALA A 227 -19.03 8.61 6.92
CA ALA A 227 -17.92 7.72 7.24
C ALA A 227 -18.41 6.33 7.67
N LEU A 228 -19.41 6.26 8.56
CA LEU A 228 -20.02 5.00 8.99
C LEU A 228 -20.72 4.27 7.84
N ARG A 229 -21.44 5.02 6.98
CA ARG A 229 -22.07 4.47 5.77
C ARG A 229 -21.00 3.90 4.84
N LEU A 230 -19.92 4.64 4.59
CA LEU A 230 -18.83 4.24 3.73
C LEU A 230 -18.16 2.96 4.25
N LYS A 231 -17.85 2.89 5.55
CA LYS A 231 -17.27 1.68 6.19
C LYS A 231 -18.13 0.45 5.88
N ARG A 232 -19.48 0.54 6.05
CA ARG A 232 -20.39 -0.57 5.75
C ARG A 232 -20.39 -0.96 4.28
N VAL A 233 -20.41 0.03 3.37
CA VAL A 233 -20.37 -0.20 1.92
C VAL A 233 -19.09 -0.87 1.51
N LEU A 234 -17.93 -0.39 2.00
CA LEU A 234 -16.63 -0.94 1.68
C LEU A 234 -16.45 -2.36 2.23
N THR A 235 -16.91 -2.65 3.44
CA THR A 235 -16.89 -4.02 3.99
C THR A 235 -17.60 -5.01 3.05
N LYS A 236 -18.78 -4.64 2.55
CA LYS A 236 -19.51 -5.46 1.57
C LYS A 236 -18.78 -5.53 0.22
N TYR A 237 -18.22 -4.42 -0.26
CA TYR A 237 -17.48 -4.36 -1.51
C TYR A 237 -16.25 -5.26 -1.50
N PHE A 238 -15.43 -5.18 -0.46
CA PHE A 238 -14.24 -6.03 -0.31
C PHE A 238 -14.61 -7.51 -0.27
N ARG A 239 -15.59 -7.90 0.54
CA ARG A 239 -16.05 -9.30 0.62
C ARG A 239 -16.62 -9.81 -0.71
N ASN A 240 -17.54 -9.08 -1.31
CA ASN A 240 -18.31 -9.57 -2.45
C ASN A 240 -17.56 -9.43 -3.78
N ARG A 241 -16.87 -8.29 -4.02
CA ARG A 241 -16.24 -7.97 -5.30
C ARG A 241 -14.75 -8.28 -5.33
N MET A 242 -14.06 -8.01 -4.22
CA MET A 242 -12.62 -8.21 -4.14
C MET A 242 -12.24 -9.57 -3.58
N LYS A 243 -13.18 -10.33 -2.98
CA LYS A 243 -12.91 -11.59 -2.27
C LYS A 243 -11.80 -11.42 -1.21
N LEU A 244 -11.79 -10.26 -0.55
CA LEU A 244 -10.91 -9.89 0.54
C LEU A 244 -11.73 -9.47 1.75
N GLU A 245 -11.14 -9.55 2.94
CA GLU A 245 -11.76 -9.10 4.17
C GLU A 245 -11.02 -7.90 4.77
N LEU A 246 -11.77 -6.93 5.27
CA LEU A 246 -11.21 -5.85 6.08
C LEU A 246 -10.94 -6.35 7.50
N SER A 247 -9.83 -5.93 8.07
CA SER A 247 -9.54 -6.15 9.48
C SER A 247 -10.50 -5.33 10.34
N GLN A 248 -11.40 -6.01 11.07
CA GLN A 248 -12.38 -5.32 11.93
C GLN A 248 -11.68 -4.51 13.04
N GLU A 249 -10.58 -5.04 13.56
CA GLU A 249 -9.79 -4.44 14.64
C GLU A 249 -8.97 -3.22 14.18
N LYS A 250 -8.75 -3.06 12.87
CA LYS A 250 -7.93 -1.98 12.30
C LYS A 250 -8.69 -1.13 11.28
N THR A 251 -10.01 -1.28 11.21
CA THR A 251 -10.85 -0.45 10.35
C THR A 251 -11.69 0.47 11.23
N TYR A 252 -11.28 1.74 11.30
CA TYR A 252 -11.86 2.73 12.20
C TYR A 252 -12.58 3.84 11.44
N VAL A 253 -13.48 4.51 12.15
CA VAL A 253 -13.99 5.83 11.77
C VAL A 253 -13.41 6.83 12.76
N THR A 254 -12.63 7.78 12.26
CA THR A 254 -11.83 8.69 13.07
C THR A 254 -12.24 10.13 12.83
N ASN A 255 -12.40 10.92 13.90
CA ASN A 255 -12.56 12.36 13.82
C ASN A 255 -11.19 13.04 13.90
N LEU A 256 -10.79 13.73 12.83
CA LEU A 256 -9.49 14.40 12.76
C LEU A 256 -9.33 15.57 13.73
N ARG A 257 -10.44 16.09 14.24
CA ARG A 257 -10.41 17.21 15.21
C ARG A 257 -9.98 16.75 16.61
N THR A 258 -10.26 15.49 16.95
CA THR A 258 -9.99 14.94 18.28
C THR A 258 -8.79 13.98 18.27
N ASN A 259 -8.87 12.89 17.51
CA ASN A 259 -7.91 11.79 17.62
C ASN A 259 -6.81 11.83 16.54
N GLY A 260 -7.15 12.32 15.32
CA GLY A 260 -6.28 12.22 14.16
C GLY A 260 -6.20 10.79 13.59
N ILE A 261 -5.73 10.68 12.36
CA ILE A 261 -5.51 9.42 11.67
C ILE A 261 -4.06 8.97 11.81
N HIS A 262 -3.85 7.67 12.07
CA HIS A 262 -2.53 7.05 12.10
C HIS A 262 -2.20 6.44 10.73
N PHE A 263 -1.44 7.18 9.91
CA PHE A 263 -1.15 6.75 8.55
C PHE A 263 0.34 6.91 8.22
N LEU A 264 0.98 5.82 7.79
CA LEU A 264 2.37 5.79 7.32
C LEU A 264 3.40 6.33 8.32
N GLY A 265 3.17 6.14 9.63
CA GLY A 265 4.08 6.61 10.68
C GLY A 265 3.87 8.07 11.08
N PHE A 266 2.78 8.68 10.61
CA PHE A 266 2.34 10.01 11.01
C PHE A 266 0.94 9.96 11.64
N VAL A 267 0.70 10.91 12.54
CA VAL A 267 -0.65 11.24 13.02
C VAL A 267 -1.07 12.53 12.34
N VAL A 268 -2.11 12.48 11.51
CA VAL A 268 -2.64 13.67 10.85
C VAL A 268 -3.89 14.15 11.56
N LYS A 269 -3.84 15.37 12.10
CA LYS A 269 -4.95 16.05 12.79
C LYS A 269 -5.43 17.26 12.03
N ALA A 270 -6.68 17.66 12.27
CA ALA A 270 -7.23 18.94 11.82
C ALA A 270 -7.28 19.90 13.02
N GLU A 271 -6.36 20.84 13.06
CA GLU A 271 -6.23 21.81 14.16
C GLU A 271 -6.58 23.23 13.71
N ARG A 272 -6.99 24.09 14.65
CA ARG A 272 -7.23 25.50 14.35
C ARG A 272 -5.93 26.16 13.85
N LYS A 273 -6.03 26.95 12.80
CA LYS A 273 -4.89 27.71 12.28
C LYS A 273 -4.54 28.84 13.25
N ARG A 274 -3.39 28.72 13.88
CA ARG A 274 -2.81 29.77 14.73
C ARG A 274 -2.07 30.76 13.85
N LYS A 275 -2.43 32.03 13.88
CA LYS A 275 -1.71 33.12 13.17
C LYS A 275 -0.66 33.78 14.06
N THR A 276 -0.93 33.85 15.36
CA THR A 276 -0.05 34.41 16.39
C THR A 276 -0.14 33.54 17.66
N PRO A 277 0.73 33.76 18.66
CA PRO A 277 0.59 33.10 19.98
C PRO A 277 -0.71 33.45 20.70
N ASP A 278 -1.29 34.65 20.41
CA ASP A 278 -2.54 35.12 21.03
C ASP A 278 -3.75 34.29 20.53
N PRO A 279 -4.47 33.60 21.41
CA PRO A 279 -5.67 32.81 21.08
C PRO A 279 -6.80 33.66 20.46
N ALA A 280 -6.92 34.94 20.78
CA ALA A 280 -7.94 35.83 20.24
C ALA A 280 -7.81 36.02 18.72
N THR A 281 -6.62 35.83 18.17
CA THR A 281 -6.34 35.99 16.73
C THR A 281 -6.53 34.66 15.94
N TRP A 282 -6.87 33.58 16.61
CA TRP A 282 -7.02 32.27 15.93
C TRP A 282 -8.25 32.26 15.05
N THR A 283 -8.08 31.82 13.83
CA THR A 283 -9.20 31.62 12.91
C THR A 283 -9.95 30.33 13.26
N ASN A 284 -11.28 30.30 13.02
CA ASN A 284 -12.07 29.07 13.14
C ASN A 284 -11.76 28.04 12.05
N HIS A 285 -10.81 28.35 11.14
CA HIS A 285 -10.42 27.45 10.07
C HIS A 285 -9.52 26.35 10.61
N LEU A 286 -9.87 25.10 10.26
CA LEU A 286 -9.04 23.94 10.57
C LEU A 286 -8.05 23.70 9.44
N VAL A 287 -6.82 23.37 9.81
CA VAL A 287 -5.75 22.98 8.87
C VAL A 287 -5.22 21.62 9.23
N GLY A 288 -4.86 20.83 8.21
CA GLY A 288 -4.23 19.54 8.39
C GLY A 288 -2.81 19.70 8.91
N LYS A 289 -2.48 19.03 10.01
CA LYS A 289 -1.15 19.03 10.62
C LYS A 289 -0.64 17.60 10.75
N PRO A 290 0.47 17.26 10.09
CA PRO A 290 1.12 15.98 10.27
C PRO A 290 2.05 16.07 11.49
N LEU A 291 1.95 15.11 12.38
CA LEU A 291 2.85 14.92 13.52
C LEU A 291 3.48 13.52 13.40
N PRO A 292 4.74 13.33 13.78
CA PRO A 292 5.30 11.99 13.90
C PRO A 292 4.44 11.14 14.85
N ASP A 293 4.26 9.86 14.53
CA ASP A 293 3.66 8.91 15.45
C ASP A 293 4.66 8.61 16.57
N MET A 294 4.53 9.34 17.69
CA MET A 294 5.49 9.30 18.81
C MET A 294 5.57 7.92 19.46
N GLU A 295 4.49 7.15 19.44
CA GLU A 295 4.52 5.77 19.96
C GLU A 295 5.39 4.86 19.08
N ARG A 296 5.21 4.93 17.76
CA ARG A 296 6.04 4.17 16.81
C ARG A 296 7.49 4.64 16.82
N LEU A 297 7.70 5.95 16.92
CA LEU A 297 9.03 6.54 16.99
C LEU A 297 9.75 6.09 18.26
N GLY A 298 9.10 6.15 19.43
CA GLY A 298 9.65 5.68 20.69
C GLY A 298 10.04 4.19 20.66
N LYS A 299 9.20 3.33 20.10
CA LYS A 299 9.52 1.90 19.90
C LYS A 299 10.74 1.70 19.00
N LYS A 300 10.86 2.48 17.90
CA LYS A 300 12.04 2.43 17.03
C LYS A 300 13.31 2.89 17.73
N ILE A 301 13.26 4.01 18.45
CA ILE A 301 14.39 4.54 19.21
C ILE A 301 14.85 3.51 20.24
N LYS A 302 13.92 2.94 21.03
CA LYS A 302 14.27 1.90 22.02
C LYS A 302 14.98 0.72 21.37
N LYS A 303 14.46 0.21 20.25
CA LYS A 303 15.10 -0.89 19.54
C LYS A 303 16.49 -0.52 19.02
N LEU A 304 16.66 0.71 18.50
CA LEU A 304 17.97 1.18 18.06
C LEU A 304 18.98 1.26 19.21
N LEU A 305 18.57 1.76 20.37
CA LEU A 305 19.42 1.80 21.56
C LEU A 305 19.83 0.39 22.02
N GLU A 306 18.90 -0.58 21.98
CA GLU A 306 19.24 -1.99 22.26
C GLU A 306 20.26 -2.55 21.25
N GLU A 307 20.15 -2.24 19.95
CA GLU A 307 21.13 -2.66 18.94
C GLU A 307 22.49 -1.96 19.12
N VAL A 308 22.52 -0.68 19.45
CA VAL A 308 23.78 0.04 19.78
C VAL A 308 24.45 -0.61 20.98
N HIS A 309 23.73 -0.90 22.03
CA HIS A 309 24.29 -1.59 23.20
C HIS A 309 24.84 -2.99 22.88
N ARG A 310 24.19 -3.73 21.97
CA ARG A 310 24.73 -5.01 21.47
C ARG A 310 26.02 -4.84 20.71
N ILE A 311 26.21 -3.73 19.95
CA ILE A 311 27.46 -3.42 19.26
C ILE A 311 28.59 -3.20 20.26
N GLU A 312 28.33 -2.47 21.34
CA GLU A 312 29.31 -2.21 22.41
C GLU A 312 29.80 -3.52 23.09
N LEU A 313 28.89 -4.49 23.26
CA LEU A 313 29.19 -5.78 23.88
C LEU A 313 29.81 -6.81 22.92
N CYS A 314 29.83 -6.53 21.61
CA CYS A 314 30.26 -7.49 20.60
C CYS A 314 31.80 -7.43 20.41
N GLN A 315 32.47 -8.57 20.59
CA GLN A 315 33.93 -8.69 20.43
C GLN A 315 34.38 -9.01 18.99
N LYS A 316 33.45 -9.33 18.07
CA LYS A 316 33.77 -9.73 16.69
C LYS A 316 33.60 -8.55 15.72
N VAL A 317 34.69 -8.04 15.19
CA VAL A 317 34.71 -6.86 14.29
C VAL A 317 33.77 -6.97 13.10
N ASN A 318 33.70 -8.12 12.43
CA ASN A 318 32.82 -8.32 11.29
C ASN A 318 31.33 -8.24 11.66
N VAL A 319 30.95 -8.71 12.86
CA VAL A 319 29.58 -8.63 13.36
C VAL A 319 29.24 -7.19 13.76
N GLN A 320 30.17 -6.48 14.40
CA GLN A 320 30.03 -5.06 14.72
C GLN A 320 29.78 -4.22 13.45
N ALA A 321 30.60 -4.43 12.40
CA ALA A 321 30.44 -3.71 11.14
C ALA A 321 29.05 -3.93 10.50
N ALA A 322 28.54 -5.15 10.48
CA ALA A 322 27.21 -5.46 9.97
C ALA A 322 26.10 -4.80 10.81
N GLN A 323 26.23 -4.79 12.14
CA GLN A 323 25.29 -4.14 13.05
C GLN A 323 25.31 -2.61 12.90
N ILE A 324 26.48 -1.99 12.74
CA ILE A 324 26.62 -0.56 12.47
C ILE A 324 25.93 -0.20 11.14
N GLN A 325 26.12 -0.99 10.09
CA GLN A 325 25.43 -0.78 8.81
C GLN A 325 23.90 -0.88 8.97
N TYR A 326 23.42 -1.85 9.75
CA TYR A 326 21.99 -1.96 10.04
C TYR A 326 21.46 -0.73 10.77
N VAL A 327 22.10 -0.29 11.85
CA VAL A 327 21.71 0.91 12.62
C VAL A 327 21.68 2.14 11.70
N ASN A 328 22.74 2.36 10.91
CA ASN A 328 22.81 3.46 9.95
C ASN A 328 21.67 3.40 8.91
N SER A 329 21.35 2.23 8.39
CA SER A 329 20.26 2.06 7.43
C SER A 329 18.88 2.42 8.02
N VAL A 330 18.67 2.15 9.32
CA VAL A 330 17.41 2.50 10.02
C VAL A 330 17.33 3.99 10.32
N ILE A 331 18.46 4.65 10.58
CA ILE A 331 18.52 6.11 10.83
C ILE A 331 18.28 6.88 9.52
N MET A 332 18.88 6.41 8.42
CA MET A 332 18.80 7.09 7.11
C MET A 332 17.53 6.79 6.33
N GLY A 333 16.82 5.72 6.59
CA GLY A 333 15.58 5.28 5.90
C GLY A 333 14.36 5.49 6.69
#